data_98c5838f4c8caa40f2546b67ea062436
#
_entry.id   98c5838f4c8caa40f2546b67ea062436
#
_cell.length_a   1.000
_cell.length_b   1.000
_cell.length_c   1.000
_cell.angle_alpha   90.00
_cell.angle_beta   90.00
_cell.angle_gamma   90.00
#
_symmetry.space_group_name_H-M   'P 1'
#
loop_
_entity.id
_entity.type
_entity.pdbx_description
1 polymer ?
#
loop_
_entity_poly.entity_id
_entity_poly.type
_entity_poly.pdbx_seq_one_letter_code
_entity_poly.pdbx_strand_id
1 'polypeptide(L)'
;MLDYINNGKEFSTIELSSFQLDKMDQNHLDFGILLNIEEDHLDYHGDFNAYKLAKEKILAANKSISFETDPYNLFKWITGKEAKKIQLKNLPYRFEYISEKIINDSKSTNYHSLKYAMKKAKRCFNSEYILIVCGNPKKEKFRKIHLKDPSEVYIFGKHSNQINKCIEHPKKKLFKNIKELFDFVHTKKSTCNILFSTGYPSGDDFKDFNERCE
;
A
#
# COMPACT_ATOMS: atom_id res chain seq x y z
N MET A 1 -5.84 11.80 17.76
CA MET A 1 -7.33 11.86 17.70
C MET A 1 -7.90 12.98 18.58
N LEU A 2 -7.47 13.13 19.83
CA LEU A 2 -7.96 14.17 20.74
C LEU A 2 -7.72 15.61 20.25
N ASP A 3 -6.66 15.84 19.47
CA ASP A 3 -6.33 17.16 18.90
C ASP A 3 -7.35 17.68 17.87
N TYR A 4 -8.24 16.80 17.41
CA TYR A 4 -9.30 17.17 16.47
C TYR A 4 -10.64 17.47 17.15
N ILE A 5 -10.76 17.23 18.44
CA ILE A 5 -11.95 17.55 19.21
C ILE A 5 -11.91 19.05 19.50
N ASN A 6 -13.01 19.74 19.20
CA ASN A 6 -13.18 21.20 19.42
C ASN A 6 -12.26 22.10 18.56
N ASN A 7 -11.83 21.64 17.39
CA ASN A 7 -11.04 22.48 16.46
C ASN A 7 -11.89 23.47 15.63
N GLY A 8 -13.19 23.56 15.89
CA GLY A 8 -14.13 24.42 15.15
C GLY A 8 -14.44 23.99 13.72
N LYS A 9 -14.05 22.76 13.33
CA LYS A 9 -14.36 22.21 12.00
C LYS A 9 -15.69 21.48 12.03
N GLU A 10 -16.46 21.63 10.94
CA GLU A 10 -17.74 20.97 10.78
C GLU A 10 -17.60 19.45 10.57
N PHE A 11 -16.52 19.01 9.92
CA PHE A 11 -16.24 17.61 9.62
C PHE A 11 -14.85 17.18 10.08
N SER A 12 -14.78 15.96 10.57
CA SER A 12 -13.53 15.26 10.86
C SER A 12 -13.50 13.91 10.13
N THR A 13 -12.45 13.65 9.37
CA THR A 13 -12.26 12.36 8.69
C THR A 13 -11.21 11.56 9.46
N ILE A 14 -11.58 10.34 9.83
CA ILE A 14 -10.75 9.45 10.64
C ILE A 14 -10.54 8.14 9.87
N GLU A 15 -9.29 7.73 9.69
CA GLU A 15 -8.96 6.39 9.23
C GLU A 15 -8.93 5.44 10.42
N LEU A 16 -9.74 4.38 10.37
CA LEU A 16 -9.81 3.35 11.41
C LEU A 16 -9.22 2.03 10.89
N SER A 17 -8.26 1.49 11.64
CA SER A 17 -7.71 0.17 11.38
C SER A 17 -8.69 -0.94 11.77
N SER A 18 -8.50 -2.15 11.22
CA SER A 18 -9.27 -3.32 11.64
C SER A 18 -9.13 -3.63 13.14
N PHE A 19 -7.96 -3.36 13.73
CA PHE A 19 -7.70 -3.52 15.16
C PHE A 19 -8.55 -2.59 16.03
N GLN A 20 -8.75 -1.36 15.59
CA GLN A 20 -9.58 -0.38 16.30
C GLN A 20 -11.05 -0.75 16.15
N LEU A 21 -11.49 -1.09 14.94
CA LEU A 21 -12.87 -1.52 14.67
C LEU A 21 -13.21 -2.81 15.40
N ASP A 22 -12.27 -3.75 15.49
CA ASP A 22 -12.48 -5.00 16.22
C ASP A 22 -12.83 -4.77 17.71
N LYS A 23 -12.18 -3.78 18.33
CA LYS A 23 -12.39 -3.40 19.73
C LYS A 23 -13.54 -2.41 19.95
N MET A 24 -14.21 -1.98 18.90
CA MET A 24 -15.37 -1.10 19.03
C MET A 24 -16.60 -1.92 19.39
N ASP A 25 -17.20 -1.61 20.54
CA ASP A 25 -18.47 -2.19 20.98
C ASP A 25 -19.67 -1.48 20.33
N GLN A 26 -19.55 -0.15 20.16
CA GLN A 26 -20.57 0.70 19.55
C GLN A 26 -19.97 1.65 18.54
N ASN A 27 -20.67 1.87 17.42
CA ASN A 27 -20.28 2.80 16.38
C ASN A 27 -21.20 4.02 16.41
N HIS A 28 -20.66 5.17 16.86
CA HIS A 28 -21.36 6.47 16.93
C HIS A 28 -20.92 7.42 15.80
N LEU A 29 -20.36 6.91 14.71
CA LEU A 29 -19.97 7.73 13.59
C LEU A 29 -21.20 8.16 12.78
N ASP A 30 -21.18 9.39 12.28
CA ASP A 30 -22.23 9.87 11.40
C ASP A 30 -22.16 9.19 10.02
N PHE A 31 -20.94 8.98 9.52
CA PHE A 31 -20.69 8.36 8.23
C PHE A 31 -19.66 7.24 8.35
N GLY A 32 -19.97 6.07 7.80
CA GLY A 32 -19.08 4.94 7.67
C GLY A 32 -18.75 4.66 6.20
N ILE A 33 -17.46 4.66 5.84
CA ILE A 33 -17.01 4.42 4.48
C ILE A 33 -16.09 3.21 4.46
N LEU A 34 -16.48 2.19 3.72
CA LEU A 34 -15.67 1.00 3.48
C LEU A 34 -15.20 1.01 2.01
N LEU A 35 -13.93 1.41 1.78
CA LEU A 35 -13.42 1.59 0.42
C LEU A 35 -13.20 0.26 -0.29
N ASN A 36 -12.45 -0.66 0.34
CA ASN A 36 -12.18 -2.01 -0.15
C ASN A 36 -11.79 -2.94 0.99
N ILE A 37 -11.84 -4.22 0.75
CA ILE A 37 -11.34 -5.26 1.66
C ILE A 37 -10.50 -6.24 0.86
N GLU A 38 -9.26 -6.44 1.29
CA GLU A 38 -8.33 -7.45 0.77
C GLU A 38 -7.66 -8.13 1.96
N GLU A 39 -7.21 -9.36 1.79
CA GLU A 39 -6.57 -10.12 2.87
C GLU A 39 -5.37 -9.35 3.47
N ASP A 40 -5.44 -9.09 4.77
CA ASP A 40 -4.36 -8.51 5.56
C ASP A 40 -4.56 -8.87 7.04
N HIS A 41 -3.51 -8.77 7.86
CA HIS A 41 -3.56 -8.97 9.31
C HIS A 41 -4.20 -10.30 9.77
N LEU A 42 -4.06 -11.38 8.99
CA LEU A 42 -4.59 -12.70 9.36
C LEU A 42 -3.85 -13.30 10.57
N ASP A 43 -2.66 -12.83 10.87
CA ASP A 43 -1.91 -13.14 12.09
C ASP A 43 -2.63 -12.69 13.36
N TYR A 44 -3.41 -11.62 13.29
CA TYR A 44 -4.22 -11.11 14.39
C TYR A 44 -5.66 -11.65 14.36
N HIS A 45 -6.32 -11.58 13.20
CA HIS A 45 -7.74 -11.92 13.07
C HIS A 45 -7.99 -13.43 12.92
N GLY A 46 -6.94 -14.23 12.66
CA GLY A 46 -7.05 -15.67 12.42
C GLY A 46 -7.41 -16.05 10.99
N ASP A 47 -8.48 -15.48 10.44
CA ASP A 47 -8.89 -15.72 9.06
C ASP A 47 -9.48 -14.47 8.38
N PHE A 48 -9.76 -14.59 7.08
CA PHE A 48 -10.30 -13.48 6.29
C PHE A 48 -11.71 -13.08 6.70
N ASN A 49 -12.54 -14.02 7.15
CA ASN A 49 -13.91 -13.70 7.56
C ASN A 49 -13.93 -12.87 8.83
N ALA A 50 -13.11 -13.22 9.82
CA ALA A 50 -12.96 -12.44 11.05
C ALA A 50 -12.42 -11.03 10.75
N TYR A 51 -11.39 -10.92 9.87
CA TYR A 51 -10.88 -9.63 9.41
C TYR A 51 -11.96 -8.79 8.72
N LYS A 52 -12.74 -9.41 7.82
CA LYS A 52 -13.83 -8.76 7.10
C LYS A 52 -14.90 -8.27 8.06
N LEU A 53 -15.35 -9.10 8.99
CA LEU A 53 -16.35 -8.73 10.01
C LEU A 53 -15.87 -7.53 10.86
N ALA A 54 -14.60 -7.53 11.27
CA ALA A 54 -14.03 -6.40 12.01
C ALA A 54 -14.08 -5.11 11.18
N LYS A 55 -13.75 -5.17 9.89
CA LYS A 55 -13.80 -4.01 8.99
C LYS A 55 -15.23 -3.53 8.72
N GLU A 56 -16.17 -4.45 8.59
CA GLU A 56 -17.58 -4.15 8.32
C GLU A 56 -18.27 -3.46 9.49
N LYS A 57 -17.73 -3.49 10.71
CA LYS A 57 -18.25 -2.69 11.85
C LYS A 57 -18.34 -1.19 11.53
N ILE A 58 -17.54 -0.68 10.60
CA ILE A 58 -17.64 0.72 10.14
C ILE A 58 -19.01 1.02 9.53
N LEU A 59 -19.67 0.03 8.94
CA LEU A 59 -20.96 0.18 8.27
C LEU A 59 -22.14 0.31 9.25
N ALA A 60 -21.92 0.13 10.54
CA ALA A 60 -22.91 0.39 11.58
C ALA A 60 -23.06 1.88 11.94
N ALA A 61 -22.41 2.78 11.21
CA ALA A 61 -22.59 4.22 11.31
C ALA A 61 -24.00 4.67 10.90
N ASN A 62 -24.42 5.89 11.30
CA ASN A 62 -25.76 6.42 10.98
C ASN A 62 -26.05 6.40 9.46
N LYS A 63 -25.05 6.67 8.63
CA LYS A 63 -25.08 6.48 7.18
C LYS A 63 -23.84 5.74 6.74
N SER A 64 -23.95 4.76 5.87
CA SER A 64 -22.80 3.98 5.41
C SER A 64 -22.82 3.72 3.92
N ILE A 65 -21.64 3.58 3.33
CA ILE A 65 -21.42 3.23 1.93
C ILE A 65 -20.20 2.29 1.82
N SER A 66 -20.26 1.34 0.90
CA SER A 66 -19.17 0.42 0.63
C SER A 66 -18.78 0.45 -0.84
N PHE A 67 -17.48 0.23 -1.10
CA PHE A 67 -16.87 0.08 -2.42
C PHE A 67 -16.98 1.33 -3.33
N GLU A 68 -17.31 2.49 -2.76
CA GLU A 68 -17.14 3.77 -3.45
C GLU A 68 -15.74 4.32 -3.17
N THR A 69 -15.00 4.60 -4.22
CA THR A 69 -13.60 5.08 -4.14
C THR A 69 -13.39 6.44 -4.81
N ASP A 70 -14.39 6.97 -5.52
CA ASP A 70 -14.31 8.29 -6.10
C ASP A 70 -14.51 9.37 -5.02
N PRO A 71 -13.52 10.22 -4.76
CA PRO A 71 -13.61 11.22 -3.70
C PRO A 71 -14.67 12.28 -3.93
N TYR A 72 -15.04 12.55 -5.19
CA TYR A 72 -16.09 13.52 -5.52
C TYR A 72 -17.47 12.95 -5.23
N ASN A 73 -17.69 11.67 -5.55
CA ASN A 73 -18.93 10.96 -5.20
C ASN A 73 -19.08 10.86 -3.67
N LEU A 74 -18.01 10.53 -2.95
CA LEU A 74 -18.01 10.50 -1.50
C LEU A 74 -18.30 11.86 -0.88
N PHE A 75 -17.68 12.92 -1.39
CA PHE A 75 -17.96 14.29 -0.94
C PHE A 75 -19.42 14.66 -1.14
N LYS A 76 -19.99 14.40 -2.32
CA LYS A 76 -21.40 14.65 -2.63
C LYS A 76 -22.32 13.85 -1.71
N TRP A 77 -22.00 12.57 -1.46
CA TRP A 77 -22.78 11.71 -0.60
C TRP A 77 -22.78 12.17 0.88
N ILE A 78 -21.64 12.67 1.39
CA ILE A 78 -21.51 13.19 2.76
C ILE A 78 -22.23 14.53 2.91
N THR A 79 -22.00 15.47 1.98
CA THR A 79 -22.38 16.88 2.15
C THR A 79 -23.67 17.28 1.41
N GLY A 80 -24.13 16.45 0.47
CA GLY A 80 -25.21 16.80 -0.47
C GLY A 80 -24.81 17.84 -1.52
N LYS A 81 -23.53 18.27 -1.57
CA LYS A 81 -23.03 19.33 -2.45
C LYS A 81 -22.09 18.78 -3.50
N GLU A 82 -22.04 19.40 -4.67
CA GLU A 82 -21.00 19.11 -5.67
C GLU A 82 -19.65 19.69 -5.22
N ALA A 83 -18.62 18.88 -5.32
CA ALA A 83 -17.26 19.35 -5.03
C ALA A 83 -16.70 20.13 -6.22
N LYS A 84 -15.97 21.21 -5.95
CA LYS A 84 -15.13 21.84 -6.95
C LYS A 84 -14.03 20.86 -7.38
N LYS A 85 -13.93 20.60 -8.69
CA LYS A 85 -12.85 19.74 -9.21
C LYS A 85 -11.50 20.39 -8.95
N ILE A 86 -10.64 19.69 -8.25
CA ILE A 86 -9.26 20.08 -7.96
C ILE A 86 -8.34 18.92 -8.34
N GLN A 87 -7.10 19.23 -8.63
CA GLN A 87 -6.10 18.18 -8.81
C GLN A 87 -5.73 17.60 -7.43
N LEU A 88 -6.17 16.37 -7.17
CA LEU A 88 -5.80 15.66 -5.95
C LEU A 88 -4.36 15.19 -6.06
N LYS A 89 -3.55 15.49 -5.06
CA LYS A 89 -2.18 14.98 -4.96
C LYS A 89 -2.20 13.59 -4.34
N ASN A 90 -1.37 12.70 -4.86
CA ASN A 90 -1.10 11.44 -4.19
C ASN A 90 -0.48 11.69 -2.81
N LEU A 91 -0.77 10.80 -1.86
CA LEU A 91 -0.05 10.79 -0.60
C LEU A 91 1.42 10.43 -0.85
N PRO A 92 2.36 10.99 -0.08
CA PRO A 92 3.76 10.61 -0.15
C PRO A 92 3.93 9.09 -0.08
N TYR A 93 4.86 8.56 -0.86
CA TYR A 93 5.22 7.14 -0.90
C TYR A 93 4.11 6.17 -1.34
N ARG A 94 2.99 6.69 -1.86
CA ARG A 94 1.91 5.91 -2.46
C ARG A 94 1.85 6.17 -3.95
N PHE A 95 2.57 5.36 -4.71
CA PHE A 95 2.71 5.51 -6.16
C PHE A 95 3.14 6.93 -6.54
N GLU A 96 4.12 7.47 -5.82
CA GLU A 96 4.65 8.81 -5.99
C GLU A 96 5.68 8.84 -7.10
N TYR A 97 5.55 9.79 -8.03
CA TYR A 97 6.54 10.00 -9.06
C TYR A 97 7.71 10.80 -8.50
N ILE A 98 8.86 10.14 -8.31
CA ILE A 98 10.13 10.81 -7.96
C ILE A 98 10.72 11.46 -9.22
N SER A 99 10.53 10.81 -10.37
CA SER A 99 10.86 11.33 -11.69
C SER A 99 9.96 10.65 -12.72
N GLU A 100 10.09 11.02 -14.00
CA GLU A 100 9.36 10.36 -15.10
C GLU A 100 9.63 8.84 -15.17
N LYS A 101 10.78 8.39 -14.63
CA LYS A 101 11.24 7.00 -14.71
C LYS A 101 11.23 6.25 -13.37
N ILE A 102 10.97 6.94 -12.26
CA ILE A 102 11.05 6.36 -10.92
C ILE A 102 9.75 6.61 -10.17
N ILE A 103 9.10 5.54 -9.79
CA ILE A 103 7.90 5.57 -8.95
C ILE A 103 8.24 4.96 -7.59
N ASN A 104 7.97 5.71 -6.53
CA ASN A 104 8.07 5.26 -5.14
C ASN A 104 6.68 4.86 -4.61
N ASP A 105 6.52 3.58 -4.33
CA ASP A 105 5.33 2.99 -3.71
C ASP A 105 5.73 2.19 -2.46
N SER A 106 6.69 2.72 -1.70
CA SER A 106 7.25 2.06 -0.52
C SER A 106 6.23 1.87 0.61
N LYS A 107 5.08 2.50 0.53
CA LYS A 107 3.92 2.28 1.42
C LYS A 107 3.13 1.00 1.11
N SER A 108 3.45 0.29 0.04
CA SER A 108 2.91 -1.02 -0.31
C SER A 108 3.47 -2.09 0.62
N THR A 109 2.65 -2.63 1.53
CA THR A 109 3.10 -3.53 2.60
C THR A 109 2.57 -4.95 2.48
N ASN A 110 1.81 -5.25 1.43
CA ASN A 110 1.23 -6.57 1.18
C ASN A 110 1.16 -6.88 -0.33
N TYR A 111 0.88 -8.12 -0.65
CA TYR A 111 0.83 -8.59 -2.04
C TYR A 111 -0.23 -7.88 -2.89
N HIS A 112 -1.38 -7.56 -2.32
CA HIS A 112 -2.47 -6.92 -3.07
C HIS A 112 -2.09 -5.51 -3.53
N SER A 113 -1.49 -4.72 -2.63
CA SER A 113 -0.97 -3.40 -2.95
C SER A 113 0.16 -3.46 -3.99
N LEU A 114 1.09 -4.42 -3.87
CA LEU A 114 2.14 -4.66 -4.86
C LEU A 114 1.55 -4.99 -6.24
N LYS A 115 0.56 -5.89 -6.31
CA LYS A 115 -0.11 -6.26 -7.56
C LYS A 115 -0.80 -5.05 -8.21
N TYR A 116 -1.46 -4.22 -7.40
CA TYR A 116 -2.08 -2.98 -7.87
C TYR A 116 -1.04 -1.99 -8.42
N ALA A 117 0.05 -1.78 -7.69
CA ALA A 117 1.14 -0.91 -8.11
C ALA A 117 1.77 -1.37 -9.44
N MET A 118 2.04 -2.67 -9.60
CA MET A 118 2.57 -3.22 -10.85
C MET A 118 1.62 -3.00 -12.03
N LYS A 119 0.31 -3.28 -11.84
CA LYS A 119 -0.70 -3.06 -12.89
C LYS A 119 -0.77 -1.59 -13.31
N LYS A 120 -0.66 -0.68 -12.35
CA LYS A 120 -0.64 0.77 -12.60
C LYS A 120 0.66 1.20 -13.29
N ALA A 121 1.83 0.73 -12.81
CA ALA A 121 3.14 1.02 -13.40
C ALA A 121 3.24 0.58 -14.86
N LYS A 122 2.75 -0.61 -15.20
CA LYS A 122 2.70 -1.09 -16.58
C LYS A 122 1.96 -0.13 -17.51
N ARG A 123 0.88 0.47 -17.04
CA ARG A 123 0.10 1.45 -17.82
C ARG A 123 0.81 2.80 -17.90
N CYS A 124 1.43 3.25 -16.80
CA CYS A 124 2.08 4.56 -16.73
C CYS A 124 3.38 4.61 -17.51
N PHE A 125 4.23 3.59 -17.38
CA PHE A 125 5.51 3.54 -18.09
C PHE A 125 5.36 3.22 -19.57
N ASN A 126 4.32 2.45 -19.93
CA ASN A 126 4.10 1.94 -21.30
C ASN A 126 5.36 1.29 -21.94
N SER A 127 6.25 0.78 -21.10
CA SER A 127 7.52 0.17 -21.47
C SER A 127 8.01 -0.74 -20.34
N GLU A 128 9.14 -1.40 -20.54
CA GLU A 128 9.77 -2.26 -19.54
C GLU A 128 10.16 -1.47 -18.29
N TYR A 129 10.06 -2.11 -17.13
CA TYR A 129 10.48 -1.56 -15.85
C TYR A 129 11.09 -2.63 -14.94
N ILE A 130 11.93 -2.18 -14.03
CA ILE A 130 12.51 -2.97 -12.95
C ILE A 130 11.62 -2.82 -11.73
N LEU A 131 11.24 -3.93 -11.11
CA LEU A 131 10.57 -3.94 -9.83
C LEU A 131 11.59 -4.12 -8.70
N ILE A 132 11.55 -3.26 -7.70
CA ILE A 132 12.34 -3.38 -6.48
C ILE A 132 11.42 -3.76 -5.32
N VAL A 133 11.75 -4.86 -4.61
CA VAL A 133 11.01 -5.38 -3.45
C VAL A 133 11.91 -5.58 -2.25
N CYS A 134 11.36 -5.40 -1.06
CA CYS A 134 12.04 -5.64 0.21
C CYS A 134 11.04 -5.81 1.36
N GLY A 135 11.53 -6.07 2.57
CA GLY A 135 10.72 -6.16 3.79
C GLY A 135 10.68 -7.55 4.39
N ASN A 136 9.77 -7.79 5.32
CA ASN A 136 9.69 -9.03 6.07
C ASN A 136 8.46 -9.86 5.68
N PRO A 137 8.61 -11.02 5.03
CA PRO A 137 7.50 -11.87 4.58
C PRO A 137 6.84 -12.69 5.69
N LYS A 138 7.25 -12.55 6.96
CA LYS A 138 6.76 -13.39 8.09
C LYS A 138 5.25 -13.36 8.30
N LYS A 139 4.58 -12.30 7.89
CA LYS A 139 3.14 -12.12 8.06
C LYS A 139 2.29 -12.77 6.96
N GLU A 140 2.88 -13.07 5.83
CA GLU A 140 2.18 -13.76 4.74
C GLU A 140 2.58 -15.23 4.72
N LYS A 141 1.59 -16.14 4.70
CA LYS A 141 1.84 -17.56 4.42
C LYS A 141 2.64 -17.62 3.11
N PHE A 142 3.73 -18.38 3.06
CA PHE A 142 4.65 -18.51 1.91
C PHE A 142 3.86 -18.80 0.62
N ARG A 143 3.34 -17.75 0.02
CA ARG A 143 2.60 -17.82 -1.24
C ARG A 143 3.58 -17.62 -2.38
N LYS A 144 3.57 -18.52 -3.35
CA LYS A 144 4.30 -18.28 -4.59
C LYS A 144 3.62 -17.19 -5.41
N ILE A 145 4.40 -16.21 -5.81
CA ILE A 145 3.95 -15.03 -6.54
C ILE A 145 4.60 -15.05 -7.93
N HIS A 146 3.79 -15.26 -8.96
CA HIS A 146 4.25 -15.16 -10.35
C HIS A 146 4.20 -13.70 -10.81
N LEU A 147 5.35 -13.13 -11.09
CA LEU A 147 5.49 -11.78 -11.61
C LEU A 147 5.80 -11.81 -13.10
N LYS A 148 4.88 -11.33 -13.95
CA LYS A 148 5.01 -11.36 -15.41
C LYS A 148 5.32 -9.98 -16.01
N ASP A 149 4.93 -8.90 -15.32
CA ASP A 149 4.97 -7.55 -15.89
C ASP A 149 6.35 -6.88 -15.84
N PRO A 150 7.15 -6.96 -14.73
CA PRO A 150 8.47 -6.35 -14.69
C PRO A 150 9.45 -7.09 -15.64
N SER A 151 10.44 -6.39 -16.18
CA SER A 151 11.52 -7.00 -16.98
C SER A 151 12.58 -7.67 -16.11
N GLU A 152 12.81 -7.13 -14.92
CA GLU A 152 13.70 -7.68 -13.89
C GLU A 152 13.12 -7.41 -12.50
N VAL A 153 13.45 -8.27 -11.53
CA VAL A 153 13.06 -8.11 -10.13
C VAL A 153 14.30 -8.04 -9.26
N TYR A 154 14.46 -6.94 -8.53
CA TYR A 154 15.55 -6.73 -7.59
C TYR A 154 15.02 -6.85 -6.17
N ILE A 155 15.70 -7.66 -5.38
CA ILE A 155 15.30 -8.00 -4.02
C ILE A 155 16.45 -7.63 -3.10
N PHE A 156 16.21 -6.84 -2.08
CA PHE A 156 17.26 -6.48 -1.14
C PHE A 156 16.84 -6.67 0.31
N GLY A 157 17.84 -6.64 1.19
CA GLY A 157 17.65 -6.62 2.62
C GLY A 157 17.78 -7.99 3.29
N LYS A 158 17.60 -8.00 4.59
CA LYS A 158 17.85 -9.13 5.50
C LYS A 158 17.02 -10.37 5.15
N HIS A 159 15.83 -10.16 4.62
CA HIS A 159 14.91 -11.24 4.22
C HIS A 159 14.90 -11.52 2.71
N SER A 160 15.87 -11.00 1.96
CA SER A 160 15.94 -11.15 0.49
C SER A 160 15.88 -12.61 0.03
N ASN A 161 16.54 -13.54 0.72
CA ASN A 161 16.50 -14.96 0.41
C ASN A 161 15.10 -15.60 0.61
N GLN A 162 14.34 -15.14 1.62
CA GLN A 162 12.99 -15.62 1.87
C GLN A 162 12.04 -15.09 0.79
N ILE A 163 12.12 -13.79 0.47
CA ILE A 163 11.35 -13.15 -0.59
C ILE A 163 11.66 -13.81 -1.94
N ASN A 164 12.93 -14.11 -2.23
CA ASN A 164 13.34 -14.76 -3.46
C ASN A 164 12.69 -16.14 -3.66
N LYS A 165 12.47 -16.89 -2.58
CA LYS A 165 11.75 -18.18 -2.62
C LYS A 165 10.24 -18.02 -2.91
N CYS A 166 9.66 -16.89 -2.54
CA CYS A 166 8.25 -16.58 -2.78
C CYS A 166 8.00 -16.03 -4.19
N ILE A 167 8.97 -15.32 -4.76
CA ILE A 167 8.82 -14.69 -6.08
C ILE A 167 9.30 -15.62 -7.19
N GLU A 168 8.45 -15.87 -8.17
CA GLU A 168 8.78 -16.58 -9.40
C GLU A 168 8.90 -15.57 -10.54
N HIS A 169 10.14 -15.36 -10.98
CA HIS A 169 10.49 -14.51 -12.11
C HIS A 169 11.82 -14.98 -12.72
N PRO A 170 11.98 -15.01 -14.07
CA PRO A 170 13.20 -15.54 -14.71
C PRO A 170 14.46 -14.68 -14.45
N LYS A 171 14.30 -13.38 -14.25
CA LYS A 171 15.42 -12.45 -14.05
C LYS A 171 15.32 -11.80 -12.68
N LYS A 172 15.90 -12.46 -11.65
CA LYS A 172 15.96 -11.93 -10.28
C LYS A 172 17.40 -11.64 -9.89
N LYS A 173 17.58 -10.57 -9.10
CA LYS A 173 18.87 -10.26 -8.45
C LYS A 173 18.67 -9.95 -6.98
N LEU A 174 19.57 -10.44 -6.16
CA LEU A 174 19.57 -10.23 -4.71
C LEU A 174 20.70 -9.27 -4.35
N PHE A 175 20.39 -8.39 -3.41
CA PHE A 175 21.34 -7.42 -2.84
C PHE A 175 21.28 -7.48 -1.32
N LYS A 176 22.40 -7.25 -0.67
CA LYS A 176 22.50 -7.29 0.78
C LYS A 176 21.72 -6.14 1.44
N ASN A 177 21.78 -4.96 0.81
CA ASN A 177 21.14 -3.74 1.30
C ASN A 177 20.81 -2.78 0.14
N ILE A 178 20.14 -1.70 0.44
CA ILE A 178 19.73 -0.69 -0.53
C ILE A 178 20.93 0.00 -1.20
N LYS A 179 22.03 0.20 -0.48
CA LYS A 179 23.24 0.83 -1.04
C LYS A 179 23.84 -0.01 -2.16
N GLU A 180 24.03 -1.30 -1.93
CA GLU A 180 24.53 -2.23 -2.95
C GLU A 180 23.63 -2.26 -4.19
N LEU A 181 22.31 -2.20 -3.97
CA LEU A 181 21.34 -2.13 -5.05
C LEU A 181 21.50 -0.82 -5.85
N PHE A 182 21.62 0.32 -5.20
CA PHE A 182 21.80 1.60 -5.88
C PHE A 182 23.14 1.68 -6.62
N ASP A 183 24.22 1.23 -6.00
CA ASP A 183 25.53 1.16 -6.67
C ASP A 183 25.43 0.32 -7.95
N PHE A 184 24.73 -0.80 -7.90
CA PHE A 184 24.47 -1.64 -9.09
C PHE A 184 23.61 -0.94 -10.14
N VAL A 185 22.52 -0.29 -9.74
CA VAL A 185 21.62 0.44 -10.66
C VAL A 185 22.37 1.58 -11.35
N HIS A 186 23.23 2.29 -10.62
CA HIS A 186 24.07 3.37 -11.20
C HIS A 186 25.08 2.86 -12.24
N THR A 187 25.58 1.63 -12.10
CA THR A 187 26.46 1.03 -13.12
C THR A 187 25.72 0.66 -14.41
N LYS A 188 24.43 0.42 -14.33
CA LYS A 188 23.59 0.21 -15.52
C LYS A 188 23.40 1.55 -16.24
N LYS A 189 24.11 1.77 -17.32
CA LYS A 189 23.95 2.94 -18.22
C LYS A 189 22.55 3.03 -18.85
N SER A 190 21.63 2.12 -18.52
CA SER A 190 20.31 2.05 -19.13
C SER A 190 19.31 2.93 -18.40
N THR A 191 18.55 3.67 -19.18
CA THR A 191 17.42 4.51 -18.76
C THR A 191 16.18 3.66 -18.43
N CYS A 192 16.32 2.65 -17.57
CA CYS A 192 15.22 1.79 -17.19
C CYS A 192 14.23 2.49 -16.26
N ASN A 193 12.95 2.25 -16.45
CA ASN A 193 11.95 2.65 -15.47
C ASN A 193 12.06 1.78 -14.21
N ILE A 194 11.77 2.34 -13.07
CA ILE A 194 11.87 1.69 -11.77
C ILE A 194 10.57 1.88 -11.00
N LEU A 195 9.99 0.78 -10.56
CA LEU A 195 8.94 0.75 -9.55
C LEU A 195 9.56 0.24 -8.25
N PHE A 196 9.65 1.11 -7.25
CA PHE A 196 9.98 0.71 -5.89
C PHE A 196 8.67 0.46 -5.14
N SER A 197 8.27 -0.81 -5.03
CA SER A 197 7.05 -1.22 -4.31
C SER A 197 7.40 -2.43 -3.45
N THR A 198 7.45 -2.25 -2.15
CA THR A 198 8.07 -3.19 -1.23
C THR A 198 7.35 -4.53 -1.15
N GLY A 199 6.02 -4.54 -1.25
CA GLY A 199 5.19 -5.74 -1.23
C GLY A 199 5.11 -6.47 0.11
N TYR A 200 5.92 -6.04 1.10
CA TYR A 200 6.00 -6.63 2.43
C TYR A 200 6.11 -5.52 3.50
N PRO A 201 5.68 -5.78 4.75
CA PRO A 201 5.90 -4.86 5.85
C PRO A 201 7.38 -4.51 6.03
N SER A 202 7.67 -3.37 6.69
CA SER A 202 9.04 -3.00 7.05
C SER A 202 9.68 -4.16 7.81
N GLY A 203 10.83 -4.57 7.33
CA GLY A 203 11.63 -5.61 7.96
C GLY A 203 12.61 -5.00 8.97
N ASP A 204 13.61 -5.80 9.30
CA ASP A 204 14.70 -5.39 10.20
C ASP A 204 15.77 -4.55 9.46
N ASP A 205 15.52 -4.15 8.22
CA ASP A 205 16.44 -3.35 7.39
C ASP A 205 16.32 -1.86 7.65
N PHE A 206 15.19 -1.43 8.24
CA PHE A 206 14.86 -0.05 8.53
C PHE A 206 14.35 0.05 9.96
N LYS A 207 14.69 1.14 10.63
CA LYS A 207 14.26 1.42 11.99
C LYS A 207 12.73 1.47 12.09
N ASP A 208 12.12 2.11 11.12
CA ASP A 208 10.68 2.24 11.01
C ASP A 208 10.23 2.39 9.55
N PHE A 209 8.95 2.66 9.39
CA PHE A 209 8.34 2.87 8.10
C PHE A 209 8.85 4.15 7.40
N ASN A 210 9.09 5.24 8.14
CA ASN A 210 9.51 6.52 7.55
C ASN A 210 10.90 6.40 6.94
N GLU A 211 11.85 5.82 7.68
CA GLU A 211 13.20 5.57 7.17
C GLU A 211 13.19 4.71 5.89
N ARG A 212 12.25 3.79 5.77
CA ARG A 212 12.11 3.00 4.53
C ARG A 212 11.61 3.82 3.35
N CYS A 213 10.83 4.85 3.61
CA CYS A 213 10.21 5.67 2.60
C CYS A 213 11.12 6.79 2.09
N GLU A 214 12.01 7.31 2.94
CA GLU A 214 13.05 8.29 2.61
C GLU A 214 14.18 7.67 1.80
#